data_45b4d91eaef448d783849fb55a4e48f7
#
_entry.id   45b4d91eaef448d783849fb55a4e48f7
#
_cell.length_a   1.000
_cell.length_b   1.000
_cell.length_c   1.000
_cell.angle_alpha   90.00
_cell.angle_beta   90.00
_cell.angle_gamma   90.00
#
_symmetry.space_group_name_H-M   'P 1'
#
loop_
_entity.id
_entity.type
_entity.pdbx_description
1 polymer ?
#
loop_
_entity_poly.entity_id
_entity_poly.type
_entity_poly.pdbx_seq_one_letter_code
_entity_poly.pdbx_strand_id
1 'polypeptide(L)'
;MDFAFRQMTVLAPGLLGGSLAIGARDRGLAGRIHVWARRPEVRAKCADTKWCDAVFETPEEAVAGSDLVVICTPVETIHRLARRVAGSLADGAIVTDVGSTKGRLCHLTHAIMPKGRHFVGSHPMAGSEKSGMEYARGDLFEKRSCFVTPIAETDATATARVAAFWKALGM
;
A
#
# COMPACT_ATOMS: atom_id res chain seq x y z
N MET A 1 -15.98 -11.33 -10.97
CA MET A 1 -15.60 -11.23 -9.55
C MET A 1 -15.50 -9.76 -9.21
N ASP A 2 -16.22 -9.31 -8.18
CA ASP A 2 -16.12 -7.94 -7.67
C ASP A 2 -14.95 -7.87 -6.69
N PHE A 3 -13.82 -7.37 -7.16
CA PHE A 3 -12.67 -7.07 -6.31
C PHE A 3 -12.90 -5.78 -5.53
N ALA A 4 -12.40 -5.68 -4.31
CA ALA A 4 -12.41 -4.43 -3.54
C ALA A 4 -11.63 -3.32 -4.28
N PHE A 5 -10.56 -3.72 -4.99
CA PHE A 5 -9.76 -2.86 -5.86
C PHE A 5 -9.44 -3.59 -7.17
N ARG A 6 -9.64 -2.92 -8.31
CA ARG A 6 -9.28 -3.49 -9.62
C ARG A 6 -7.77 -3.67 -9.75
N GLN A 7 -7.02 -2.69 -9.27
CA GLN A 7 -5.56 -2.71 -9.27
C GLN A 7 -5.02 -2.11 -7.97
N MET A 8 -4.15 -2.85 -7.32
CA MET A 8 -3.39 -2.42 -6.16
C MET A 8 -1.90 -2.35 -6.51
N THR A 9 -1.22 -1.29 -6.07
CA THR A 9 0.24 -1.19 -6.17
C THR A 9 0.88 -1.20 -4.79
N VAL A 10 1.90 -2.05 -4.63
CA VAL A 10 2.74 -2.10 -3.43
C VAL A 10 4.08 -1.45 -3.75
N LEU A 11 4.39 -0.37 -3.06
CA LEU A 11 5.67 0.32 -3.15
C LEU A 11 6.58 -0.14 -2.00
N ALA A 12 7.69 -0.79 -2.36
CA ALA A 12 8.67 -1.42 -1.48
C ALA A 12 8.16 -2.68 -0.74
N PRO A 13 8.03 -3.81 -1.43
CA PRO A 13 7.54 -5.09 -0.88
C PRO A 13 8.60 -5.79 -0.02
N GLY A 14 8.82 -5.27 1.20
CA GLY A 14 9.55 -5.99 2.26
C GLY A 14 8.63 -6.99 2.97
N LEU A 15 8.90 -7.27 4.25
CA LEU A 15 8.05 -8.15 5.07
C LEU A 15 6.58 -7.71 5.04
N LEU A 16 6.27 -6.45 5.37
CA LEU A 16 4.89 -5.97 5.42
C LEU A 16 4.25 -5.90 4.03
N GLY A 17 4.94 -5.29 3.06
CA GLY A 17 4.40 -5.11 1.72
C GLY A 17 4.21 -6.43 0.97
N GLY A 18 5.14 -7.37 1.11
CA GLY A 18 5.00 -8.73 0.58
C GLY A 18 3.85 -9.49 1.22
N SER A 19 3.73 -9.44 2.56
CA SER A 19 2.64 -10.10 3.29
C SER A 19 1.27 -9.54 2.90
N LEU A 20 1.20 -8.20 2.74
CA LEU A 20 -0.01 -7.53 2.29
C LEU A 20 -0.42 -7.99 0.87
N ALA A 21 0.55 -8.07 -0.03
CA ALA A 21 0.30 -8.52 -1.40
C ALA A 21 -0.17 -9.99 -1.45
N ILE A 22 0.49 -10.88 -0.71
CA ILE A 22 0.08 -12.29 -0.58
C ILE A 22 -1.34 -12.37 -0.01
N GLY A 23 -1.58 -11.72 1.13
CA GLY A 23 -2.88 -11.73 1.78
C GLY A 23 -4.01 -11.16 0.91
N ALA A 24 -3.72 -10.09 0.14
CA ALA A 24 -4.68 -9.52 -0.79
C ALA A 24 -4.98 -10.46 -1.97
N ARG A 25 -3.98 -11.16 -2.49
CA ARG A 25 -4.15 -12.17 -3.55
C ARG A 25 -4.99 -13.34 -3.04
N ASP A 26 -4.62 -13.91 -1.91
CA ASP A 26 -5.26 -15.12 -1.35
C ASP A 26 -6.75 -14.87 -1.03
N ARG A 27 -7.10 -13.65 -0.67
CA ARG A 27 -8.48 -13.24 -0.32
C ARG A 27 -9.23 -12.57 -1.47
N GLY A 28 -8.65 -12.47 -2.65
CA GLY A 28 -9.29 -11.84 -3.81
C GLY A 28 -9.62 -10.36 -3.61
N LEU A 29 -8.81 -9.61 -2.86
CA LEU A 29 -9.05 -8.20 -2.57
C LEU A 29 -8.64 -7.27 -3.72
N ALA A 30 -7.71 -7.72 -4.58
CA ALA A 30 -7.26 -6.98 -5.74
C ALA A 30 -7.27 -7.85 -7.01
N GLY A 31 -7.77 -7.29 -8.10
CA GLY A 31 -7.78 -7.95 -9.42
C GLY A 31 -6.38 -8.07 -10.00
N ARG A 32 -5.56 -7.02 -9.85
CA ARG A 32 -4.15 -6.97 -10.23
C ARG A 32 -3.30 -6.38 -9.10
N ILE A 33 -2.09 -6.90 -8.95
CA ILE A 33 -1.11 -6.43 -7.97
C ILE A 33 0.17 -6.04 -8.72
N HIS A 34 0.44 -4.75 -8.73
CA HIS A 34 1.64 -4.14 -9.27
C HIS A 34 2.67 -3.88 -8.18
N VAL A 35 3.94 -3.89 -8.55
CA VAL A 35 5.03 -3.72 -7.58
C VAL A 35 6.09 -2.77 -8.11
N TRP A 36 6.58 -1.94 -7.21
CA TRP A 36 7.85 -1.27 -7.39
C TRP A 36 8.75 -1.45 -6.18
N ALA A 37 10.03 -1.71 -6.45
CA ALA A 37 11.09 -1.71 -5.45
C ALA A 37 12.31 -0.97 -6.00
N ARG A 38 13.03 -0.27 -5.10
CA ARG A 38 14.23 0.48 -5.49
C ARG A 38 15.32 -0.44 -6.04
N ARG A 39 15.49 -1.63 -5.43
CA ARG A 39 16.53 -2.59 -5.79
C ARG A 39 16.06 -3.52 -6.90
N PRO A 40 16.82 -3.65 -8.02
CA PRO A 40 16.46 -4.53 -9.13
C PRO A 40 16.28 -6.00 -8.71
N GLU A 41 17.14 -6.49 -7.79
CA GLU A 41 17.06 -7.86 -7.30
C GLU A 41 15.77 -8.15 -6.52
N VAL A 42 15.18 -7.16 -5.86
CA VAL A 42 13.87 -7.30 -5.21
C VAL A 42 12.76 -7.35 -6.27
N ARG A 43 12.86 -6.52 -7.31
CA ARG A 43 11.91 -6.55 -8.44
C ARG A 43 11.92 -7.90 -9.13
N ALA A 44 13.11 -8.45 -9.42
CA ALA A 44 13.25 -9.79 -10.02
C ALA A 44 12.58 -10.86 -9.14
N LYS A 45 12.86 -10.87 -7.84
CA LYS A 45 12.20 -11.79 -6.90
C LYS A 45 10.67 -11.66 -6.91
N CYS A 46 10.13 -10.43 -7.00
CA CYS A 46 8.68 -10.23 -7.08
C CYS A 46 8.08 -10.78 -8.36
N ALA A 47 8.77 -10.60 -9.49
CA ALA A 47 8.32 -11.10 -10.80
C ALA A 47 8.15 -12.63 -10.83
N ASP A 48 8.93 -13.36 -10.03
CA ASP A 48 8.87 -14.81 -9.94
C ASP A 48 7.75 -15.32 -8.99
N THR A 49 6.96 -14.42 -8.38
CA THR A 49 5.91 -14.81 -7.43
C THR A 49 4.54 -14.91 -8.10
N LYS A 50 3.66 -15.75 -7.55
CA LYS A 50 2.28 -15.91 -8.03
C LYS A 50 1.34 -14.76 -7.62
N TRP A 51 1.74 -13.94 -6.66
CA TRP A 51 0.91 -12.84 -6.18
C TRP A 51 1.16 -11.51 -6.92
N CYS A 52 2.27 -11.37 -7.63
CA CYS A 52 2.64 -10.19 -8.40
C CYS A 52 2.27 -10.36 -9.87
N ASP A 53 1.51 -9.42 -10.43
CA ASP A 53 1.14 -9.46 -11.85
C ASP A 53 2.13 -8.68 -12.72
N ALA A 54 2.73 -7.61 -12.18
CA ALA A 54 3.72 -6.82 -12.89
C ALA A 54 4.67 -6.08 -11.95
N VAL A 55 5.91 -5.95 -12.38
CA VAL A 55 6.95 -5.15 -11.70
C VAL A 55 7.40 -4.02 -12.63
N PHE A 56 7.76 -2.88 -12.04
CA PHE A 56 8.11 -1.68 -12.78
C PHE A 56 9.45 -1.12 -12.32
N GLU A 57 10.14 -0.42 -13.22
CA GLU A 57 11.42 0.22 -12.92
C GLU A 57 11.25 1.53 -12.17
N THR A 58 10.13 2.22 -12.41
CA THR A 58 9.80 3.48 -11.74
C THR A 58 8.53 3.33 -10.91
N PRO A 59 8.41 4.02 -9.77
CA PRO A 59 7.19 3.98 -8.97
C PRO A 59 6.04 4.70 -9.67
N GLU A 60 6.32 5.66 -10.54
CA GLU A 60 5.33 6.39 -11.33
C GLU A 60 4.59 5.45 -12.29
N GLU A 61 5.32 4.58 -13.00
CA GLU A 61 4.72 3.56 -13.86
C GLU A 61 3.91 2.55 -13.07
N ALA A 62 4.44 2.13 -11.91
CA ALA A 62 3.78 1.13 -11.07
C ALA A 62 2.40 1.58 -10.58
N VAL A 63 2.24 2.87 -10.23
CA VAL A 63 0.97 3.40 -9.69
C VAL A 63 -0.05 3.77 -10.77
N ALA A 64 0.35 3.82 -12.02
CA ALA A 64 -0.55 4.21 -13.10
C ALA A 64 -1.77 3.26 -13.17
N GLY A 65 -2.97 3.83 -13.13
CA GLY A 65 -4.23 3.08 -13.15
C GLY A 65 -4.60 2.37 -11.85
N SER A 66 -3.84 2.52 -10.77
CA SER A 66 -4.15 1.90 -9.48
C SER A 66 -5.28 2.58 -8.75
N ASP A 67 -6.19 1.77 -8.20
CA ASP A 67 -7.24 2.22 -7.29
C ASP A 67 -6.72 2.36 -5.85
N LEU A 68 -5.73 1.51 -5.47
CA LEU A 68 -5.07 1.53 -4.17
C LEU A 68 -3.55 1.49 -4.34
N VAL A 69 -2.85 2.39 -3.67
CA VAL A 69 -1.39 2.39 -3.56
C VAL A 69 -1.00 2.26 -2.09
N VAL A 70 -0.20 1.24 -1.76
CA VAL A 70 0.29 1.03 -0.39
C VAL A 70 1.79 1.28 -0.33
N ILE A 71 2.19 2.28 0.46
CA ILE A 71 3.59 2.65 0.63
C ILE A 71 4.16 1.91 1.85
N CYS A 72 5.07 0.97 1.60
CA CYS A 72 5.67 0.10 2.61
C CYS A 72 7.16 0.41 2.87
N THR A 73 7.56 1.66 2.62
CA THR A 73 8.92 2.14 2.91
C THR A 73 9.07 2.57 4.38
N PRO A 74 10.31 2.76 4.88
CA PRO A 74 10.53 3.44 6.15
C PRO A 74 9.80 4.80 6.21
N VAL A 75 9.31 5.14 7.41
CA VAL A 75 8.40 6.30 7.62
C VAL A 75 8.94 7.61 7.08
N GLU A 76 10.26 7.83 7.17
CA GLU A 76 10.95 9.05 6.73
C GLU A 76 10.88 9.26 5.21
N THR A 77 10.60 8.20 4.46
CA THR A 77 10.56 8.23 2.99
C THR A 77 9.16 8.21 2.41
N ILE A 78 8.12 7.94 3.22
CA ILE A 78 6.73 7.80 2.76
C ILE A 78 6.25 9.07 2.06
N HIS A 79 6.35 10.24 2.71
CA HIS A 79 5.92 11.51 2.13
C HIS A 79 6.65 11.83 0.81
N ARG A 80 7.97 11.60 0.77
CA ARG A 80 8.77 11.85 -0.44
C ARG A 80 8.34 10.94 -1.59
N LEU A 81 8.06 9.67 -1.31
CA LEU A 81 7.61 8.73 -2.33
C LEU A 81 6.18 9.05 -2.78
N ALA A 82 5.28 9.39 -1.85
CA ALA A 82 3.93 9.85 -2.17
C ALA A 82 3.94 11.08 -3.08
N ARG A 83 4.78 12.07 -2.78
CA ARG A 83 4.98 13.27 -3.62
C ARG A 83 5.46 12.90 -5.02
N ARG A 84 6.40 11.95 -5.12
CA ARG A 84 6.96 11.51 -6.38
C ARG A 84 5.91 10.91 -7.30
N VAL A 85 5.00 10.11 -6.76
CA VAL A 85 3.98 9.42 -7.56
C VAL A 85 2.67 10.20 -7.72
N ALA A 86 2.49 11.31 -7.01
CA ALA A 86 1.23 12.05 -6.94
C ALA A 86 0.65 12.40 -8.32
N GLY A 87 1.51 12.84 -9.26
CA GLY A 87 1.10 13.19 -10.63
C GLY A 87 0.71 12.01 -11.51
N SER A 88 1.08 10.77 -11.14
CA SER A 88 0.79 9.55 -11.90
C SER A 88 -0.41 8.77 -11.35
N LEU A 89 -1.00 9.24 -10.25
CA LEU A 89 -2.17 8.60 -9.63
C LEU A 89 -3.42 8.76 -10.51
N ALA A 90 -4.19 7.69 -10.65
CA ALA A 90 -5.49 7.72 -11.31
C ALA A 90 -6.50 8.58 -10.52
N ASP A 91 -7.54 9.06 -11.18
CA ASP A 91 -8.66 9.74 -10.50
C ASP A 91 -9.34 8.77 -9.52
N GLY A 92 -9.63 9.24 -8.32
CA GLY A 92 -10.20 8.43 -7.24
C GLY A 92 -9.22 7.48 -6.56
N ALA A 93 -7.93 7.48 -6.94
CA ALA A 93 -6.93 6.63 -6.31
C ALA A 93 -6.75 6.95 -4.82
N ILE A 94 -6.61 5.91 -4.03
CA ILE A 94 -6.32 6.00 -2.60
C ILE A 94 -4.87 5.59 -2.37
N VAL A 95 -4.12 6.44 -1.68
CA VAL A 95 -2.78 6.14 -1.19
C VAL A 95 -2.87 5.90 0.31
N THR A 96 -2.31 4.80 0.78
CA THR A 96 -2.16 4.49 2.21
C THR A 96 -0.73 4.05 2.50
N ASP A 97 -0.39 3.89 3.78
CA ASP A 97 0.94 3.50 4.21
C ASP A 97 0.90 2.53 5.39
N VAL A 98 2.06 2.05 5.81
CA VAL A 98 2.22 1.14 6.96
C VAL A 98 3.13 1.71 8.05
N GLY A 99 3.46 3.00 7.98
CA GLY A 99 4.40 3.64 8.89
C GLY A 99 3.87 3.76 10.33
N SER A 100 4.77 3.74 11.31
CA SER A 100 4.43 3.77 12.73
C SER A 100 4.10 5.15 13.29
N THR A 101 4.48 6.24 12.62
CA THR A 101 4.18 7.62 13.05
C THR A 101 3.25 8.29 12.04
N LYS A 102 2.20 8.99 12.53
CA LYS A 102 1.12 9.49 11.69
C LYS A 102 0.91 11.01 11.73
N GLY A 103 1.03 11.64 12.86
CA GLY A 103 0.69 13.05 13.06
C GLY A 103 1.10 13.94 11.87
N ARG A 104 2.34 14.37 11.83
CA ARG A 104 2.84 15.22 10.75
C ARG A 104 2.78 14.57 9.36
N LEU A 105 2.99 13.24 9.27
CA LEU A 105 2.96 12.51 8.01
C LEU A 105 1.62 12.65 7.30
N CYS A 106 0.50 12.46 8.02
CA CYS A 106 -0.84 12.54 7.43
C CYS A 106 -1.13 13.92 6.85
N HIS A 107 -0.87 14.99 7.60
CA HIS A 107 -1.08 16.36 7.11
C HIS A 107 -0.21 16.69 5.90
N LEU A 108 1.09 16.41 5.97
CA LEU A 108 2.01 16.68 4.87
C LEU A 108 1.66 15.90 3.61
N THR A 109 1.28 14.63 3.76
CA THR A 109 1.00 13.79 2.60
C THR A 109 -0.38 14.10 2.01
N HIS A 110 -1.36 14.41 2.84
CA HIS A 110 -2.66 14.90 2.36
C HIS A 110 -2.51 16.18 1.51
N ALA A 111 -1.73 17.15 2.00
CA ALA A 111 -1.56 18.45 1.34
C ALA A 111 -0.93 18.38 -0.07
N ILE A 112 -0.25 17.30 -0.41
CA ILE A 112 0.36 17.12 -1.74
C ILE A 112 -0.46 16.23 -2.68
N MET A 113 -1.61 15.72 -2.23
CA MET A 113 -2.47 14.92 -3.10
C MET A 113 -3.19 15.82 -4.10
N PRO A 114 -3.16 15.48 -5.40
CA PRO A 114 -3.96 16.19 -6.39
C PRO A 114 -5.46 16.05 -6.10
N LYS A 115 -6.25 16.99 -6.61
CA LYS A 115 -7.72 16.95 -6.47
C LYS A 115 -8.26 15.58 -6.96
N GLY A 116 -9.16 14.99 -6.18
CA GLY A 116 -9.76 13.70 -6.49
C GLY A 116 -8.87 12.49 -6.21
N ARG A 117 -7.70 12.68 -5.56
CA ARG A 117 -6.84 11.62 -5.04
C ARG A 117 -6.78 11.74 -3.52
N HIS A 118 -6.67 10.63 -2.82
CA HIS A 118 -6.82 10.61 -1.37
C HIS A 118 -5.62 9.99 -0.70
N PHE A 119 -5.17 10.56 0.41
CA PHE A 119 -4.24 9.89 1.32
C PHE A 119 -4.96 9.54 2.62
N VAL A 120 -4.89 8.28 3.00
CA VAL A 120 -5.43 7.77 4.27
C VAL A 120 -4.30 7.06 4.99
N GLY A 121 -3.80 7.63 6.07
CA GLY A 121 -2.74 7.02 6.86
C GLY A 121 -3.23 5.74 7.53
N SER A 122 -2.37 4.70 7.58
CA SER A 122 -2.64 3.51 8.35
C SER A 122 -1.38 2.97 9.03
N HIS A 123 -1.57 2.24 10.14
CA HIS A 123 -0.51 1.62 10.90
C HIS A 123 -0.96 0.23 11.36
N PRO A 124 -0.65 -0.83 10.60
CA PRO A 124 -0.86 -2.19 11.05
C PRO A 124 0.10 -2.53 12.19
N MET A 125 -0.45 -2.96 13.33
CA MET A 125 0.33 -3.44 14.49
C MET A 125 0.78 -4.88 14.25
N ALA A 126 1.53 -5.08 13.16
CA ALA A 126 2.07 -6.35 12.75
C ALA A 126 3.53 -6.16 12.29
N GLY A 127 4.28 -7.23 12.32
CA GLY A 127 5.69 -7.25 11.95
C GLY A 127 6.44 -8.31 12.74
N SER A 128 7.74 -8.34 12.56
CA SER A 128 8.67 -9.14 13.35
C SER A 128 10.05 -8.47 13.32
N GLU A 129 11.00 -9.04 14.03
CA GLU A 129 12.41 -8.66 13.98
C GLU A 129 13.07 -8.97 12.62
N LYS A 130 12.41 -9.80 11.79
CA LYS A 130 12.89 -10.17 10.46
C LYS A 130 12.56 -9.07 9.44
N SER A 131 13.44 -8.89 8.48
CA SER A 131 13.28 -7.94 7.38
C SER A 131 13.48 -8.66 6.04
N GLY A 132 12.76 -8.21 5.00
CA GLY A 132 12.85 -8.77 3.67
C GLY A 132 11.58 -9.50 3.25
N MET A 133 11.44 -9.64 1.93
CA MET A 133 10.28 -10.27 1.32
C MET A 133 10.25 -11.80 1.53
N GLU A 134 11.39 -12.40 1.77
CA GLU A 134 11.55 -13.84 2.04
C GLU A 134 10.83 -14.30 3.31
N TYR A 135 10.50 -13.39 4.20
CA TYR A 135 9.72 -13.64 5.42
C TYR A 135 8.25 -13.26 5.29
N ALA A 136 7.84 -12.78 4.11
CA ALA A 136 6.45 -12.41 3.87
C ALA A 136 5.52 -13.63 3.90
N ARG A 137 4.33 -13.44 4.49
CA ARG A 137 3.30 -14.48 4.60
C ARG A 137 1.91 -13.86 4.61
N GLY A 138 0.92 -14.51 4.00
CA GLY A 138 -0.42 -13.95 3.81
C GLY A 138 -1.26 -13.83 5.10
N ASP A 139 -0.87 -14.49 6.17
CA ASP A 139 -1.54 -14.49 7.48
C ASP A 139 -0.91 -13.51 8.50
N LEU A 140 0.10 -12.72 8.10
CA LEU A 140 0.83 -11.82 9.01
C LEU A 140 -0.09 -10.85 9.76
N PHE A 141 -1.18 -10.45 9.13
CA PHE A 141 -2.12 -9.45 9.65
C PHE A 141 -3.29 -10.05 10.44
N GLU A 142 -3.47 -11.37 10.40
CA GLU A 142 -4.60 -12.02 11.08
C GLU A 142 -4.57 -11.81 12.59
N LYS A 143 -5.73 -11.43 13.13
CA LYS A 143 -5.94 -11.16 14.56
C LYS A 143 -5.02 -10.06 15.11
N ARG A 144 -4.56 -9.16 14.25
CA ARG A 144 -3.80 -7.96 14.63
C ARG A 144 -4.70 -6.72 14.49
N SER A 145 -4.29 -5.63 15.10
CA SER A 145 -4.99 -4.35 15.00
C SER A 145 -4.36 -3.46 13.93
N CYS A 146 -5.17 -2.68 13.23
CA CYS A 146 -4.69 -1.60 12.37
C CYS A 146 -5.31 -0.27 12.81
N PHE A 147 -4.48 0.74 13.00
CA PHE A 147 -4.95 2.12 13.21
C PHE A 147 -5.07 2.81 11.87
N VAL A 148 -6.30 3.10 11.44
CA VAL A 148 -6.58 4.00 10.32
C VAL A 148 -6.69 5.41 10.88
N THR A 149 -5.90 6.35 10.37
CA THR A 149 -5.66 7.66 10.96
C THR A 149 -6.03 8.80 10.00
N PRO A 150 -7.33 9.02 9.73
CA PRO A 150 -7.77 10.17 8.95
C PRO A 150 -7.47 11.47 9.70
N ILE A 151 -7.26 12.54 8.95
CA ILE A 151 -7.32 13.92 9.46
C ILE A 151 -8.68 14.54 9.08
N ALA A 152 -8.99 15.73 9.58
CA ALA A 152 -10.32 16.35 9.36
C ALA A 152 -10.67 16.49 7.87
N GLU A 153 -9.68 16.70 7.01
CA GLU A 153 -9.84 16.89 5.57
C GLU A 153 -9.84 15.58 4.78
N THR A 154 -9.60 14.44 5.43
CA THR A 154 -9.54 13.14 4.74
C THR A 154 -10.94 12.73 4.27
N ASP A 155 -11.04 12.30 3.02
CA ASP A 155 -12.30 11.80 2.45
C ASP A 155 -12.83 10.58 3.24
N ALA A 156 -14.10 10.65 3.64
CA ALA A 156 -14.73 9.62 4.47
C ALA A 156 -14.91 8.29 3.71
N THR A 157 -15.18 8.35 2.41
CA THR A 157 -15.33 7.14 1.57
C THR A 157 -13.99 6.44 1.40
N ALA A 158 -12.93 7.19 1.12
CA ALA A 158 -11.56 6.63 1.05
C ALA A 158 -11.15 6.02 2.38
N THR A 159 -11.46 6.69 3.52
CA THR A 159 -11.20 6.17 4.86
C THR A 159 -11.92 4.84 5.10
N ALA A 160 -13.21 4.76 4.78
CA ALA A 160 -13.99 3.54 4.92
C ALA A 160 -13.45 2.39 4.06
N ARG A 161 -13.01 2.68 2.83
CA ARG A 161 -12.42 1.67 1.93
C ARG A 161 -11.10 1.13 2.47
N VAL A 162 -10.23 1.98 3.02
CA VAL A 162 -8.97 1.54 3.64
C VAL A 162 -9.24 0.71 4.90
N ALA A 163 -10.20 1.11 5.74
CA ALA A 163 -10.59 0.34 6.91
C ALA A 163 -11.16 -1.04 6.52
N ALA A 164 -12.01 -1.10 5.50
CA ALA A 164 -12.55 -2.35 4.98
C ALA A 164 -11.47 -3.27 4.42
N PHE A 165 -10.46 -2.72 3.74
CA PHE A 165 -9.31 -3.46 3.23
C PHE A 165 -8.51 -4.14 4.35
N TRP A 166 -8.16 -3.41 5.41
CA TRP A 166 -7.44 -3.99 6.55
C TRP A 166 -8.27 -5.04 7.28
N LYS A 167 -9.58 -4.79 7.45
CA LYS A 167 -10.50 -5.76 8.02
C LYS A 167 -10.56 -7.06 7.18
N ALA A 168 -10.60 -6.94 5.86
CA ALA A 168 -10.59 -8.09 4.95
C ALA A 168 -9.26 -8.87 4.96
N LEU A 169 -8.15 -8.23 5.35
CA LEU A 169 -6.87 -8.90 5.63
C LEU A 169 -6.84 -9.62 6.98
N GLY A 170 -7.89 -9.52 7.79
CA GLY A 170 -8.02 -10.21 9.08
C GLY A 170 -7.65 -9.38 10.31
N MET A 171 -7.54 -8.07 10.18
CA MET A 171 -7.26 -7.13 11.28
C MET A 171 -8.53 -6.61 11.97
#